data_20b0c6ab96314c5de7091e24c3a8f970
#
_entry.id   20b0c6ab96314c5de7091e24c3a8f970
#
_cell.length_a   1.000
_cell.length_b   1.000
_cell.length_c   1.000
_cell.angle_alpha   90.00
_cell.angle_beta   90.00
_cell.angle_gamma   90.00
#
_symmetry.space_group_name_H-M   'P 1'
#
loop_
_entity.id
_entity.type
_entity.pdbx_description
1 polymer ?
#
loop_
_entity_poly.entity_id
_entity_poly.type
_entity_poly.pdbx_seq_one_letter_code
_entity_poly.pdbx_strand_id
1 'polypeptide(L)'
;MSIDRVCLMLFFGLLPLIVLPASWLGYVVVFSLALALWGVWRGKLGILLLGGVLAVSYAQIMQLAKKHQEQTAVKVQERVLVKQILKQQEYQTAVVERANGDYVYVNWQADEPLILEASYNAELALKPLSARLNDGNFDRQKWYVAQHISATATVKKAVKVNEQQGLRAIWLDRMREQTAPFATQGLLLALAFGERAWLSQSHWEIFQQTTTAHLIAISGSHIVLVYLLAFWTAKAGQWLLLRFRYLKAVGLSLYFARGVGWCVALGYSFLAGFQIPTVRAMVAISLVLLVQYARRHYTPWQLWLRGVVLLVVFDPLTLLSDSFWLSVLAVASLIIWYQVFPLKRFDFVKNMQNRVMKLLLELFHLQLGIWLVFSPIQLSFFDGTSPFALLANLIIVPLYSFILIPLILFSLLTDNLFQTWWLCHQLAEWGIDWIEPFSHHWLYLSVDQQWGLICLNLLIIIGLYGVFQQRFSLYYGLATVALPLALWIGFHFVKDTLKPP
;
A
#
# COMPACT_ATOMS: atom_id res chain seq x y z
N MET A 1 -6.27 21.29 -25.13
CA MET A 1 -5.20 20.36 -24.68
C MET A 1 -5.89 19.06 -24.28
N SER A 2 -5.40 17.90 -24.68
CA SER A 2 -6.01 16.63 -24.26
C SER A 2 -5.82 16.42 -22.75
N ILE A 3 -6.75 15.74 -22.08
CA ILE A 3 -6.68 15.44 -20.65
C ILE A 3 -5.38 14.71 -20.32
N ASP A 4 -4.93 13.80 -21.17
CA ASP A 4 -3.69 13.04 -20.95
C ASP A 4 -2.45 13.96 -20.94
N ARG A 5 -2.41 14.99 -21.80
CA ARG A 5 -1.31 15.98 -21.76
C ARG A 5 -1.34 16.81 -20.48
N VAL A 6 -2.54 17.20 -20.00
CA VAL A 6 -2.66 17.90 -18.71
C VAL A 6 -2.15 17.02 -17.58
N CYS A 7 -2.56 15.75 -17.52
CA CYS A 7 -2.11 14.80 -16.52
C CYS A 7 -0.58 14.59 -16.55
N LEU A 8 0.02 14.41 -17.73
CA LEU A 8 1.47 14.28 -17.87
C LEU A 8 2.20 15.54 -17.37
N MET A 9 1.73 16.73 -17.75
CA MET A 9 2.33 17.98 -17.31
C MET A 9 2.18 18.20 -15.80
N LEU A 10 1.03 17.83 -15.21
CA LEU A 10 0.84 17.86 -13.76
C LEU A 10 1.79 16.91 -13.05
N PHE A 11 1.89 15.68 -13.51
CA PHE A 11 2.78 14.69 -12.92
C PHE A 11 4.24 15.19 -12.94
N PHE A 12 4.75 15.55 -14.10
CA PHE A 12 6.13 16.07 -14.23
C PHE A 12 6.34 17.41 -13.53
N GLY A 13 5.31 18.26 -13.48
CA GLY A 13 5.37 19.55 -12.79
C GLY A 13 5.39 19.43 -11.26
N LEU A 14 4.88 18.31 -10.71
CA LEU A 14 4.90 18.03 -9.28
C LEU A 14 6.11 17.19 -8.83
N LEU A 15 6.76 16.44 -9.74
CA LEU A 15 7.95 15.64 -9.42
C LEU A 15 9.10 16.44 -8.78
N PRO A 16 9.40 17.70 -9.18
CA PRO A 16 10.46 18.48 -8.54
C PRO A 16 10.29 18.67 -7.03
N LEU A 17 9.06 18.50 -6.49
CA LEU A 17 8.81 18.55 -5.05
C LEU A 17 9.69 17.60 -4.23
N ILE A 18 10.14 16.48 -4.83
CA ILE A 18 10.99 15.50 -4.17
C ILE A 18 12.37 16.06 -3.82
N VAL A 19 12.87 17.02 -4.63
CA VAL A 19 14.27 17.49 -4.59
C VAL A 19 14.38 19.00 -4.38
N LEU A 20 13.27 19.75 -4.52
CA LEU A 20 13.31 21.20 -4.55
C LEU A 20 13.56 21.79 -3.15
N PRO A 21 14.58 22.66 -2.97
CA PRO A 21 14.78 23.35 -1.71
C PRO A 21 13.59 24.23 -1.34
N ALA A 22 13.27 24.35 -0.05
CA ALA A 22 12.15 25.15 0.43
C ALA A 22 12.20 26.62 -0.01
N SER A 23 13.42 27.18 -0.19
CA SER A 23 13.65 28.54 -0.68
C SER A 23 13.13 28.80 -2.09
N TRP A 24 12.99 27.75 -2.92
CA TRP A 24 12.52 27.88 -4.30
C TRP A 24 11.00 27.76 -4.44
N LEU A 25 10.32 27.24 -3.43
CA LEU A 25 8.87 26.96 -3.48
C LEU A 25 8.07 28.23 -3.82
N GLY A 26 8.44 29.38 -3.25
CA GLY A 26 7.78 30.67 -3.53
C GLY A 26 7.85 31.08 -5.00
N TYR A 27 9.00 30.90 -5.63
CA TYR A 27 9.18 31.22 -7.07
C TYR A 27 8.32 30.30 -7.94
N VAL A 28 8.23 29.02 -7.60
CA VAL A 28 7.40 28.05 -8.35
C VAL A 28 5.91 28.38 -8.19
N VAL A 29 5.46 28.81 -7.01
CA VAL A 29 4.09 29.28 -6.78
C VAL A 29 3.77 30.49 -7.70
N VAL A 30 4.64 31.49 -7.70
CA VAL A 30 4.45 32.70 -8.54
C VAL A 30 4.42 32.33 -10.02
N PHE A 31 5.35 31.48 -10.49
CA PHE A 31 5.37 31.01 -11.87
C PHE A 31 4.10 30.23 -12.23
N SER A 32 3.63 29.37 -11.35
CA SER A 32 2.41 28.58 -11.55
C SER A 32 1.16 29.45 -11.60
N LEU A 33 1.07 30.48 -10.77
CA LEU A 33 0.00 31.49 -10.83
C LEU A 33 0.04 32.28 -12.14
N ALA A 34 1.22 32.71 -12.59
CA ALA A 34 1.38 33.38 -13.89
C ALA A 34 0.94 32.48 -15.04
N LEU A 35 1.25 31.19 -14.99
CA LEU A 35 0.79 30.20 -15.96
C LEU A 35 -0.75 30.06 -15.94
N ALA A 36 -1.37 30.04 -14.75
CA ALA A 36 -2.82 30.00 -14.62
C ALA A 36 -3.48 31.24 -15.21
N LEU A 37 -2.98 32.44 -14.90
CA LEU A 37 -3.47 33.71 -15.45
C LEU A 37 -3.31 33.76 -16.97
N TRP A 38 -2.17 33.28 -17.50
CA TRP A 38 -1.98 33.17 -18.96
C TRP A 38 -3.00 32.21 -19.60
N GLY A 39 -3.37 31.11 -18.89
CA GLY A 39 -4.43 30.19 -19.29
C GLY A 39 -5.78 30.89 -19.40
N VAL A 40 -6.14 31.74 -18.43
CA VAL A 40 -7.34 32.58 -18.45
C VAL A 40 -7.29 33.52 -19.65
N TRP A 41 -6.22 34.27 -19.82
CA TRP A 41 -6.06 35.23 -20.90
C TRP A 41 -6.17 34.60 -22.30
N ARG A 42 -5.66 33.37 -22.46
CA ARG A 42 -5.75 32.60 -23.71
C ARG A 42 -7.04 31.81 -23.86
N GLY A 43 -7.94 31.82 -22.90
CA GLY A 43 -9.17 31.00 -22.89
C GLY A 43 -8.92 29.50 -22.90
N LYS A 44 -7.74 29.05 -22.39
CA LYS A 44 -7.33 27.64 -22.41
C LYS A 44 -7.46 26.99 -21.03
N LEU A 45 -8.63 26.39 -20.77
CA LEU A 45 -8.96 25.72 -19.51
C LEU A 45 -7.85 24.73 -19.04
N GLY A 46 -7.23 23.98 -19.94
CA GLY A 46 -6.17 23.03 -19.58
C GLY A 46 -4.91 23.68 -19.00
N ILE A 47 -4.57 24.89 -19.45
CA ILE A 47 -3.43 25.66 -18.92
C ILE A 47 -3.80 26.28 -17.57
N LEU A 48 -5.02 26.81 -17.46
CA LEU A 48 -5.56 27.32 -16.20
C LEU A 48 -5.55 26.24 -15.11
N LEU A 49 -6.05 25.06 -15.41
CA LEU A 49 -6.06 23.92 -14.47
C LEU A 49 -4.63 23.49 -14.09
N LEU A 50 -3.72 23.41 -15.07
CA LEU A 50 -2.33 23.08 -14.81
C LEU A 50 -1.68 24.07 -13.85
N GLY A 51 -1.74 25.36 -14.17
CA GLY A 51 -1.13 26.40 -13.33
C GLY A 51 -1.79 26.51 -11.97
N GLY A 52 -3.14 26.44 -11.90
CA GLY A 52 -3.90 26.52 -10.66
C GLY A 52 -3.59 25.37 -9.70
N VAL A 53 -3.59 24.12 -10.20
CA VAL A 53 -3.27 22.95 -9.39
C VAL A 53 -1.84 22.98 -8.89
N LEU A 54 -0.86 23.32 -9.77
CA LEU A 54 0.53 23.44 -9.35
C LEU A 54 0.69 24.53 -8.27
N ALA A 55 0.07 25.70 -8.46
CA ALA A 55 0.16 26.81 -7.50
C ALA A 55 -0.38 26.39 -6.12
N VAL A 56 -1.54 25.75 -6.07
CA VAL A 56 -2.16 25.26 -4.81
C VAL A 56 -1.26 24.22 -4.14
N SER A 57 -0.79 23.21 -4.89
CA SER A 57 0.05 22.16 -4.35
C SER A 57 1.38 22.69 -3.78
N TYR A 58 2.06 23.56 -4.53
CA TYR A 58 3.32 24.18 -4.05
C TYR A 58 3.10 25.14 -2.89
N ALA A 59 1.97 25.88 -2.86
CA ALA A 59 1.63 26.75 -1.73
C ALA A 59 1.36 25.97 -0.45
N GLN A 60 0.67 24.83 -0.52
CA GLN A 60 0.43 23.96 0.63
C GLN A 60 1.75 23.45 1.21
N ILE A 61 2.69 23.02 0.37
CA ILE A 61 4.00 22.54 0.82
C ILE A 61 4.84 23.67 1.39
N MET A 62 4.79 24.86 0.79
CA MET A 62 5.48 26.04 1.32
C MET A 62 4.96 26.40 2.72
N GLN A 63 3.63 26.36 2.93
CA GLN A 63 3.05 26.60 4.26
C GLN A 63 3.50 25.54 5.27
N LEU A 64 3.54 24.27 4.89
CA LEU A 64 4.02 23.20 5.74
C LEU A 64 5.51 23.36 6.08
N ALA A 65 6.35 23.67 5.10
CA ALA A 65 7.78 23.92 5.31
C ALA A 65 8.02 25.09 6.27
N LYS A 66 7.26 26.19 6.10
CA LYS A 66 7.31 27.34 7.00
C LYS A 66 6.91 26.94 8.43
N LYS A 67 5.83 26.19 8.58
CA LYS A 67 5.36 25.67 9.86
C LYS A 67 6.42 24.83 10.57
N HIS A 68 7.13 23.97 9.83
CA HIS A 68 8.22 23.17 10.38
C HIS A 68 9.40 24.01 10.82
N GLN A 69 9.74 25.10 10.09
CA GLN A 69 10.84 26.00 10.45
C GLN A 69 10.51 26.85 11.70
N GLU A 70 9.24 27.26 11.89
CA GLU A 70 8.79 28.05 13.02
C GLU A 70 8.63 27.24 14.30
N GLN A 71 8.67 25.91 14.21
CA GLN A 71 8.44 25.03 15.35
C GLN A 71 9.64 25.05 16.29
N THR A 72 9.43 25.51 17.51
CA THR A 72 10.43 25.54 18.59
C THR A 72 10.12 24.46 19.63
N ALA A 73 11.13 24.10 20.42
CA ALA A 73 10.94 23.20 21.56
C ALA A 73 10.14 23.90 22.67
N VAL A 74 8.91 23.48 22.88
CA VAL A 74 7.97 24.07 23.85
C VAL A 74 7.26 22.99 24.65
N LYS A 75 7.01 23.26 25.92
CA LYS A 75 6.10 22.45 26.73
C LYS A 75 4.69 23.03 26.66
N VAL A 76 3.73 22.20 26.29
CA VAL A 76 2.33 22.59 26.13
C VAL A 76 1.45 21.59 26.86
N GLN A 77 0.46 22.09 27.57
CA GLN A 77 -0.59 21.26 28.14
C GLN A 77 -1.86 21.45 27.32
N GLU A 78 -2.28 20.38 26.65
CA GLU A 78 -3.43 20.45 25.73
C GLU A 78 -4.17 19.11 25.65
N ARG A 79 -5.38 19.18 25.10
CA ARG A 79 -6.15 17.98 24.77
C ARG A 79 -5.65 17.39 23.47
N VAL A 80 -5.34 16.09 23.47
CA VAL A 80 -4.93 15.32 22.31
C VAL A 80 -5.84 14.13 22.09
N LEU A 81 -6.04 13.78 20.82
CA LEU A 81 -6.81 12.63 20.36
C LEU A 81 -5.87 11.59 19.74
N VAL A 82 -5.89 10.36 20.23
CA VAL A 82 -5.07 9.27 19.68
C VAL A 82 -5.65 8.80 18.34
N LYS A 83 -4.95 9.06 17.24
CA LYS A 83 -5.39 8.67 15.87
C LYS A 83 -4.85 7.33 15.43
N GLN A 84 -3.63 7.01 15.83
CA GLN A 84 -2.99 5.76 15.44
C GLN A 84 -2.02 5.32 16.53
N ILE A 85 -2.03 4.04 16.85
CA ILE A 85 -1.08 3.42 17.76
C ILE A 85 -0.05 2.68 16.90
N LEU A 86 1.23 3.07 17.02
CA LEU A 86 2.31 2.48 16.22
C LEU A 86 3.01 1.34 16.95
N LYS A 87 3.17 1.46 18.26
CA LYS A 87 3.82 0.46 19.11
C LYS A 87 3.21 0.48 20.50
N GLN A 88 2.95 -0.71 21.04
CA GLN A 88 2.35 -0.88 22.37
C GLN A 88 3.20 -1.87 23.18
N GLN A 89 4.35 -1.39 23.67
CA GLN A 89 5.29 -2.09 24.55
C GLN A 89 5.59 -1.17 25.74
N GLU A 90 6.66 -1.40 26.51
CA GLU A 90 7.08 -0.52 27.62
C GLU A 90 7.10 0.96 27.23
N TYR A 91 7.61 1.29 26.03
CA TYR A 91 7.47 2.60 25.41
C TYR A 91 6.42 2.53 24.32
N GLN A 92 5.31 3.18 24.55
CA GLN A 92 4.23 3.27 23.57
C GLN A 92 4.52 4.41 22.61
N THR A 93 4.27 4.20 21.33
CA THR A 93 4.37 5.26 20.32
C THR A 93 3.07 5.40 19.56
N ALA A 94 2.61 6.63 19.40
CA ALA A 94 1.35 6.93 18.74
C ALA A 94 1.45 8.20 17.90
N VAL A 95 0.52 8.35 16.96
CA VAL A 95 0.23 9.62 16.30
C VAL A 95 -1.01 10.20 16.96
N VAL A 96 -0.88 11.40 17.48
CA VAL A 96 -1.98 12.13 18.12
C VAL A 96 -2.33 13.38 17.33
N GLU A 97 -3.59 13.74 17.33
CA GLU A 97 -4.10 15.00 16.81
C GLU A 97 -4.23 16.01 17.97
N ARG A 98 -3.62 17.17 17.79
CA ARG A 98 -3.69 18.29 18.72
C ARG A 98 -4.99 19.07 18.57
N ALA A 99 -5.30 19.94 19.54
CA ALA A 99 -6.47 20.82 19.50
C ALA A 99 -6.51 21.74 18.25
N ASN A 100 -5.35 22.05 17.67
CA ASN A 100 -5.23 22.87 16.46
C ASN A 100 -5.33 22.06 15.14
N GLY A 101 -5.59 20.74 15.22
CA GLY A 101 -5.68 19.83 14.06
C GLY A 101 -4.34 19.28 13.57
N ASP A 102 -3.23 19.58 14.23
CA ASP A 102 -1.90 19.08 13.84
C ASP A 102 -1.66 17.67 14.33
N TYR A 103 -1.01 16.86 13.49
CA TYR A 103 -0.53 15.54 13.87
C TYR A 103 0.86 15.61 14.48
N VAL A 104 1.05 14.92 15.62
CA VAL A 104 2.31 14.86 16.35
C VAL A 104 2.64 13.40 16.67
N TYR A 105 3.88 13.01 16.39
CA TYR A 105 4.40 11.71 16.80
C TYR A 105 4.81 11.77 18.27
N VAL A 106 4.19 10.96 19.10
CA VAL A 106 4.45 10.96 20.55
C VAL A 106 5.13 9.68 21.01
N ASN A 107 6.15 9.85 21.87
CA ASN A 107 6.68 8.80 22.73
C ASN A 107 6.04 8.93 24.08
N TRP A 108 5.41 7.87 24.56
CA TRP A 108 4.61 7.87 25.76
C TRP A 108 4.96 6.67 26.65
N GLN A 109 5.40 6.96 27.86
CA GLN A 109 5.54 5.96 28.89
C GLN A 109 4.27 6.01 29.74
N ALA A 110 3.33 5.14 29.45
CA ALA A 110 2.07 5.02 30.17
C ALA A 110 2.00 3.67 30.87
N ASP A 111 1.44 3.67 32.08
CA ASP A 111 1.22 2.43 32.85
C ASP A 111 0.10 1.58 32.24
N GLU A 112 -0.84 2.23 31.54
CA GLU A 112 -1.94 1.57 30.86
C GLU A 112 -1.79 1.63 29.34
N PRO A 113 -2.33 0.63 28.59
CA PRO A 113 -2.34 0.64 27.14
C PRO A 113 -3.09 1.85 26.58
N LEU A 114 -2.55 2.49 25.54
CA LEU A 114 -3.23 3.55 24.82
C LEU A 114 -4.50 3.03 24.15
N ILE A 115 -5.55 3.81 24.21
CA ILE A 115 -6.83 3.51 23.58
C ILE A 115 -6.98 4.37 22.33
N LEU A 116 -7.30 3.72 21.21
CA LEU A 116 -7.53 4.39 19.93
C LEU A 116 -8.74 5.31 20.04
N GLU A 117 -8.67 6.50 19.40
CA GLU A 117 -9.73 7.52 19.40
C GLU A 117 -10.10 8.07 20.81
N ALA A 118 -9.34 7.72 21.85
CA ALA A 118 -9.50 8.32 23.17
C ALA A 118 -8.82 9.69 23.23
N SER A 119 -9.43 10.60 24.03
CA SER A 119 -8.89 11.93 24.29
C SER A 119 -8.19 11.98 25.64
N TYR A 120 -7.03 12.60 25.66
CA TYR A 120 -6.21 12.78 26.85
C TYR A 120 -5.85 14.26 27.03
N ASN A 121 -5.90 14.77 28.25
CA ASN A 121 -5.21 16.02 28.59
C ASN A 121 -3.75 15.67 28.88
N ALA A 122 -2.85 16.05 27.99
CA ALA A 122 -1.46 15.65 28.04
C ALA A 122 -0.53 16.86 28.14
N GLU A 123 0.51 16.73 28.97
CA GLU A 123 1.66 17.63 28.96
C GLU A 123 2.67 17.11 27.95
N LEU A 124 2.76 17.81 26.81
CA LEU A 124 3.62 17.47 25.70
C LEU A 124 4.91 18.29 25.73
N ALA A 125 6.05 17.63 25.71
CA ALA A 125 7.32 18.27 25.42
C ALA A 125 7.56 18.17 23.90
N LEU A 126 7.08 19.17 23.16
CA LEU A 126 7.21 19.26 21.70
C LEU A 126 8.67 19.49 21.30
N LYS A 127 9.08 18.88 20.20
CA LYS A 127 10.39 19.09 19.57
C LYS A 127 10.18 19.20 18.05
N PRO A 128 10.99 20.03 17.37
CA PRO A 128 11.02 20.05 15.91
C PRO A 128 11.28 18.65 15.35
N LEU A 129 10.81 18.41 14.12
CA LEU A 129 11.14 17.19 13.41
C LEU A 129 12.65 17.15 13.19
N SER A 130 13.32 16.21 13.81
CA SER A 130 14.71 15.89 13.56
C SER A 130 14.87 14.38 13.54
N ALA A 131 15.50 13.85 12.52
CA ALA A 131 15.89 12.46 12.46
C ALA A 131 17.39 12.38 12.14
N ARG A 132 18.10 11.44 12.80
CA ARG A 132 19.47 11.12 12.40
C ARG A 132 19.39 10.34 11.10
N LEU A 133 19.93 10.89 10.03
CA LEU A 133 20.14 10.18 8.78
C LEU A 133 21.50 9.47 8.87
N ASN A 134 21.48 8.15 8.85
CA ASN A 134 22.66 7.34 8.60
C ASN A 134 22.52 6.75 7.20
N ASP A 135 23.61 6.66 6.46
CA ASP A 135 23.62 6.05 5.14
C ASP A 135 23.03 4.63 5.21
N GLY A 136 22.06 4.32 4.35
CA GLY A 136 21.38 3.02 4.29
C GLY A 136 20.24 2.83 5.29
N ASN A 137 19.92 3.80 6.15
CA ASN A 137 18.81 3.70 7.10
C ASN A 137 17.53 4.39 6.60
N PHE A 138 16.40 3.94 7.15
CA PHE A 138 15.08 4.51 6.89
C PHE A 138 15.02 6.01 7.25
N ASP A 139 14.69 6.86 6.28
CA ASP A 139 14.53 8.31 6.47
C ASP A 139 13.24 8.62 7.23
N ARG A 140 13.35 8.71 8.56
CA ARG A 140 12.22 9.04 9.44
C ARG A 140 11.69 10.45 9.20
N GLN A 141 12.54 11.41 8.83
CA GLN A 141 12.12 12.79 8.61
C GLN A 141 11.22 12.87 7.38
N LYS A 142 11.62 12.24 6.28
CA LYS A 142 10.82 12.10 5.07
C LYS A 142 9.49 11.41 5.37
N TRP A 143 9.52 10.35 6.19
CA TRP A 143 8.32 9.62 6.59
C TRP A 143 7.37 10.49 7.43
N TYR A 144 7.88 11.28 8.41
CA TYR A 144 7.06 12.19 9.20
C TYR A 144 6.34 13.20 8.31
N VAL A 145 7.06 13.83 7.39
CA VAL A 145 6.50 14.81 6.46
C VAL A 145 5.44 14.16 5.56
N ALA A 146 5.71 12.97 5.02
CA ALA A 146 4.77 12.21 4.20
C ALA A 146 3.49 11.79 4.95
N GLN A 147 3.53 11.71 6.29
CA GLN A 147 2.39 11.41 7.15
C GLN A 147 1.74 12.68 7.75
N HIS A 148 2.06 13.86 7.24
CA HIS A 148 1.59 15.15 7.77
C HIS A 148 1.92 15.41 9.24
N ILE A 149 2.92 14.72 9.80
CA ILE A 149 3.36 14.90 11.18
C ILE A 149 4.17 16.19 11.25
N SER A 150 3.73 17.11 12.11
CA SER A 150 4.31 18.45 12.24
C SER A 150 5.44 18.52 13.26
N ALA A 151 5.42 17.65 14.28
CA ALA A 151 6.39 17.64 15.38
C ALA A 151 6.54 16.25 15.97
N THR A 152 7.59 16.07 16.77
CA THR A 152 7.70 14.96 17.72
C THR A 152 7.47 15.46 19.15
N ALA A 153 6.96 14.61 20.02
CA ALA A 153 6.80 14.96 21.43
C ALA A 153 7.06 13.79 22.36
N THR A 154 7.40 14.12 23.59
CA THR A 154 7.39 13.17 24.71
C THR A 154 6.26 13.55 25.66
N VAL A 155 5.38 12.62 25.97
CA VAL A 155 4.31 12.81 26.96
C VAL A 155 4.92 12.68 28.35
N LYS A 156 4.76 13.72 29.18
CA LYS A 156 5.24 13.76 30.57
C LYS A 156 4.20 13.32 31.56
N LYS A 157 3.00 13.82 31.38
CA LYS A 157 1.82 13.46 32.17
C LYS A 157 0.62 13.46 31.25
N ALA A 158 -0.31 12.57 31.46
CA ALA A 158 -1.56 12.55 30.74
C ALA A 158 -2.69 12.00 31.63
N VAL A 159 -3.85 12.61 31.48
CA VAL A 159 -5.07 12.19 32.17
C VAL A 159 -6.11 11.93 31.08
N LYS A 160 -6.70 10.75 31.09
CA LYS A 160 -7.79 10.39 30.19
C LYS A 160 -9.02 11.25 30.46
N VAL A 161 -9.54 11.93 29.45
CA VAL A 161 -10.64 12.90 29.60
C VAL A 161 -11.98 12.32 29.19
N ASN A 162 -12.00 11.49 28.13
CA ASN A 162 -13.24 10.99 27.58
C ASN A 162 -13.10 9.57 27.03
N GLU A 163 -14.14 8.76 27.29
CA GLU A 163 -14.27 7.39 26.79
C GLU A 163 -15.13 7.30 25.51
N GLN A 164 -15.51 8.45 24.90
CA GLN A 164 -16.24 8.39 23.64
C GLN A 164 -15.32 7.77 22.57
N GLN A 165 -15.46 6.48 22.46
CA GLN A 165 -14.81 5.72 21.41
C GLN A 165 -15.66 5.84 20.13
N GLY A 166 -15.01 6.10 19.01
CA GLY A 166 -15.65 5.98 17.71
C GLY A 166 -16.03 4.53 17.42
N LEU A 167 -16.91 4.33 16.44
CA LEU A 167 -17.35 2.98 16.03
C LEU A 167 -16.17 2.03 15.73
N ARG A 168 -15.11 2.55 15.12
CA ARG A 168 -13.90 1.77 14.79
C ARG A 168 -13.20 1.27 16.06
N ALA A 169 -13.06 2.12 17.07
CA ALA A 169 -12.40 1.77 18.32
C ALA A 169 -13.21 0.71 19.11
N ILE A 170 -14.53 0.86 19.16
CA ILE A 170 -15.44 -0.13 19.79
C ILE A 170 -15.29 -1.51 19.14
N TRP A 171 -15.27 -1.56 17.81
CA TRP A 171 -15.13 -2.83 17.09
C TRP A 171 -13.73 -3.43 17.25
N LEU A 172 -12.71 -2.57 17.31
CA LEU A 172 -11.32 -3.00 17.55
C LEU A 172 -11.18 -3.62 18.95
N ASP A 173 -11.68 -2.95 19.99
CA ASP A 173 -11.60 -3.44 21.37
C ASP A 173 -12.37 -4.76 21.53
N ARG A 174 -13.57 -4.86 20.94
CA ARG A 174 -14.37 -6.09 20.95
C ARG A 174 -13.64 -7.26 20.27
N MET A 175 -13.07 -7.02 19.08
CA MET A 175 -12.27 -8.05 18.40
C MET A 175 -11.04 -8.41 19.24
N ARG A 176 -10.37 -7.44 19.87
CA ARG A 176 -9.20 -7.68 20.71
C ARG A 176 -9.55 -8.59 21.89
N GLU A 177 -10.68 -8.37 22.55
CA GLU A 177 -11.16 -9.22 23.64
C GLU A 177 -11.46 -10.65 23.15
N GLN A 178 -12.17 -10.78 22.02
CA GLN A 178 -12.54 -12.09 21.45
C GLN A 178 -11.34 -12.88 20.93
N THR A 179 -10.27 -12.20 20.51
CA THR A 179 -9.06 -12.83 19.95
C THR A 179 -7.90 -12.92 20.95
N ALA A 180 -8.07 -12.43 22.19
CA ALA A 180 -7.04 -12.42 23.22
C ALA A 180 -6.35 -13.77 23.48
N PRO A 181 -7.06 -14.93 23.40
CA PRO A 181 -6.43 -16.23 23.62
C PRO A 181 -5.49 -16.69 22.49
N PHE A 182 -5.51 -16.02 21.32
CA PHE A 182 -4.81 -16.50 20.12
C PHE A 182 -3.44 -15.83 19.93
N ALA A 183 -2.40 -16.62 19.67
CA ALA A 183 -1.05 -16.14 19.37
C ALA A 183 -1.01 -15.25 18.12
N THR A 184 -1.92 -15.47 17.16
CA THR A 184 -2.04 -14.70 15.92
C THR A 184 -2.88 -13.42 16.06
N GLN A 185 -3.31 -13.04 17.27
CA GLN A 185 -4.14 -11.86 17.52
C GLN A 185 -3.62 -10.62 16.79
N GLY A 186 -2.33 -10.29 16.95
CA GLY A 186 -1.74 -9.11 16.32
C GLY A 186 -1.85 -9.11 14.79
N LEU A 187 -1.72 -10.29 14.17
CA LEU A 187 -1.91 -10.44 12.73
C LEU A 187 -3.37 -10.25 12.32
N LEU A 188 -4.31 -10.82 13.07
CA LEU A 188 -5.74 -10.68 12.79
C LEU A 188 -6.18 -9.22 12.92
N LEU A 189 -5.73 -8.50 13.97
CA LEU A 189 -6.00 -7.06 14.16
C LEU A 189 -5.37 -6.21 13.04
N ALA A 190 -4.17 -6.56 12.59
CA ALA A 190 -3.52 -5.88 11.47
C ALA A 190 -4.31 -6.03 10.16
N LEU A 191 -4.86 -7.23 9.89
CA LEU A 191 -5.65 -7.51 8.69
C LEU A 191 -7.07 -6.93 8.75
N ALA A 192 -7.68 -6.82 9.94
CA ALA A 192 -9.03 -6.30 10.11
C ALA A 192 -9.07 -4.76 10.14
N PHE A 193 -8.17 -4.14 10.91
CA PHE A 193 -8.18 -2.71 11.24
C PHE A 193 -6.93 -1.95 10.78
N GLY A 194 -5.91 -2.66 10.26
CA GLY A 194 -4.63 -2.06 9.92
C GLY A 194 -3.76 -1.73 11.14
N GLU A 195 -4.16 -2.19 12.34
CA GLU A 195 -3.46 -1.92 13.60
C GLU A 195 -2.37 -2.95 13.85
N ARG A 196 -1.10 -2.52 13.74
CA ARG A 196 0.08 -3.38 13.86
C ARG A 196 0.73 -3.33 15.24
N ALA A 197 0.23 -2.50 16.14
CA ALA A 197 0.81 -2.28 17.46
C ALA A 197 0.91 -3.56 18.31
N TRP A 198 0.05 -4.53 18.05
CA TRP A 198 -0.01 -5.83 18.73
C TRP A 198 0.70 -6.96 17.99
N LEU A 199 1.27 -6.69 16.81
CA LEU A 199 2.01 -7.70 16.07
C LEU A 199 3.33 -8.00 16.79
N SER A 200 3.61 -9.30 17.03
CA SER A 200 4.86 -9.73 17.64
C SER A 200 6.04 -9.42 16.72
N GLN A 201 7.20 -9.14 17.31
CA GLN A 201 8.43 -8.89 16.57
C GLN A 201 8.83 -10.11 15.72
N SER A 202 8.65 -11.32 16.26
CA SER A 202 8.93 -12.57 15.54
C SER A 202 8.07 -12.72 14.28
N HIS A 203 6.76 -12.50 14.38
CA HIS A 203 5.89 -12.53 13.21
C HIS A 203 6.28 -11.46 12.18
N TRP A 204 6.58 -10.23 12.65
CA TRP A 204 7.03 -9.16 11.74
C TRP A 204 8.28 -9.58 10.96
N GLU A 205 9.28 -10.15 11.62
CA GLU A 205 10.52 -10.61 11.00
C GLU A 205 10.28 -11.72 9.98
N ILE A 206 9.45 -12.72 10.29
CA ILE A 206 9.08 -13.79 9.36
C ILE A 206 8.48 -13.20 8.09
N PHE A 207 7.49 -12.31 8.21
CA PHE A 207 6.86 -11.69 7.04
C PHE A 207 7.81 -10.78 6.25
N GLN A 208 8.70 -10.07 6.92
CA GLN A 208 9.70 -9.22 6.26
C GLN A 208 10.71 -10.07 5.48
N GLN A 209 11.28 -11.08 6.11
CA GLN A 209 12.30 -11.95 5.54
C GLN A 209 11.78 -12.88 4.43
N THR A 210 10.47 -13.09 4.36
CA THR A 210 9.82 -13.83 3.27
C THR A 210 9.27 -12.92 2.18
N THR A 211 9.50 -11.59 2.26
CA THR A 211 8.95 -10.55 1.36
C THR A 211 7.42 -10.50 1.31
N THR A 212 6.76 -11.03 2.34
CA THR A 212 5.29 -11.05 2.47
C THR A 212 4.75 -9.98 3.42
N ALA A 213 5.61 -9.09 3.95
CA ALA A 213 5.25 -8.02 4.88
C ALA A 213 4.17 -7.06 4.32
N HIS A 214 4.06 -6.94 3.00
CA HIS A 214 3.01 -6.16 2.35
C HIS A 214 1.59 -6.69 2.59
N LEU A 215 1.43 -7.95 3.02
CA LEU A 215 0.14 -8.56 3.38
C LEU A 215 -0.36 -8.11 4.75
N ILE A 216 0.55 -7.87 5.72
CA ILE A 216 0.19 -7.40 7.07
C ILE A 216 -0.43 -6.00 7.02
N ALA A 217 -0.01 -5.18 6.05
CA ALA A 217 -0.70 -3.94 5.75
C ALA A 217 -1.97 -4.25 4.96
N ILE A 218 -3.09 -3.63 5.32
CA ILE A 218 -4.26 -3.70 4.45
C ILE A 218 -3.87 -3.10 3.10
N SER A 219 -3.74 -3.98 2.10
CA SER A 219 -3.27 -3.61 0.77
C SER A 219 -4.41 -3.16 -0.13
N GLY A 220 -4.07 -2.48 -1.22
CA GLY A 220 -5.06 -2.13 -2.24
C GLY A 220 -5.76 -3.34 -2.84
N SER A 221 -5.09 -4.49 -2.95
CA SER A 221 -5.68 -5.74 -3.44
C SER A 221 -6.77 -6.26 -2.51
N HIS A 222 -6.63 -6.10 -1.19
CA HIS A 222 -7.65 -6.48 -0.21
C HIS A 222 -8.93 -5.66 -0.39
N ILE A 223 -8.81 -4.34 -0.62
CA ILE A 223 -9.96 -3.47 -0.87
C ILE A 223 -10.67 -3.85 -2.18
N VAL A 224 -9.90 -4.11 -3.26
CA VAL A 224 -10.47 -4.58 -4.53
C VAL A 224 -11.17 -5.93 -4.37
N LEU A 225 -10.60 -6.85 -3.61
CA LEU A 225 -11.20 -8.15 -3.33
C LEU A 225 -12.53 -7.99 -2.59
N VAL A 226 -12.57 -7.18 -1.54
CA VAL A 226 -13.79 -6.91 -0.76
C VAL A 226 -14.86 -6.27 -1.65
N TYR A 227 -14.45 -5.33 -2.51
CA TYR A 227 -15.34 -4.77 -3.54
C TYR A 227 -15.94 -5.87 -4.43
N LEU A 228 -15.10 -6.77 -4.96
CA LEU A 228 -15.53 -7.84 -5.85
C LEU A 228 -16.45 -8.85 -5.13
N LEU A 229 -16.11 -9.25 -3.91
CA LEU A 229 -16.94 -10.14 -3.11
C LEU A 229 -18.34 -9.55 -2.87
N ALA A 230 -18.41 -8.31 -2.42
CA ALA A 230 -19.68 -7.63 -2.19
C ALA A 230 -20.47 -7.41 -3.49
N PHE A 231 -19.79 -7.08 -4.59
CA PHE A 231 -20.37 -6.99 -5.92
C PHE A 231 -21.02 -8.32 -6.34
N TRP A 232 -20.30 -9.44 -6.25
CA TRP A 232 -20.80 -10.74 -6.65
C TRP A 232 -21.88 -11.26 -5.70
N THR A 233 -21.78 -10.98 -4.40
CA THR A 233 -22.84 -11.29 -3.41
C THR A 233 -24.12 -10.53 -3.75
N ALA A 234 -24.03 -9.24 -4.06
CA ALA A 234 -25.17 -8.45 -4.50
C ALA A 234 -25.79 -9.00 -5.79
N LYS A 235 -24.95 -9.42 -6.76
CA LYS A 235 -25.42 -10.06 -8.01
C LYS A 235 -26.11 -11.39 -7.74
N ALA A 236 -25.55 -12.21 -6.87
CA ALA A 236 -26.18 -13.49 -6.47
C ALA A 236 -27.51 -13.26 -5.76
N GLY A 237 -27.58 -12.27 -4.85
CA GLY A 237 -28.83 -11.87 -4.20
C GLY A 237 -29.89 -11.39 -5.18
N GLN A 238 -29.51 -10.54 -6.14
CA GLN A 238 -30.43 -10.10 -7.21
C GLN A 238 -30.94 -11.30 -8.04
N TRP A 239 -30.06 -12.24 -8.40
CA TRP A 239 -30.43 -13.43 -9.14
C TRP A 239 -31.39 -14.31 -8.34
N LEU A 240 -31.15 -14.48 -7.05
CA LEU A 240 -32.00 -15.27 -6.14
C LEU A 240 -33.40 -14.65 -6.02
N LEU A 241 -33.47 -13.31 -5.83
CA LEU A 241 -34.74 -12.59 -5.75
C LEU A 241 -35.55 -12.70 -7.04
N LEU A 242 -34.88 -12.69 -8.21
CA LEU A 242 -35.54 -12.96 -9.48
C LEU A 242 -36.05 -14.40 -9.57
N ARG A 243 -35.26 -15.38 -9.12
CA ARG A 243 -35.61 -16.79 -9.16
C ARG A 243 -36.89 -17.07 -8.33
N PHE A 244 -37.09 -16.34 -7.24
CA PHE A 244 -38.26 -16.41 -6.39
C PHE A 244 -39.37 -15.39 -6.78
N ARG A 245 -39.27 -14.73 -7.92
CA ARG A 245 -40.22 -13.74 -8.44
C ARG A 245 -40.47 -12.50 -7.55
N TYR A 246 -39.61 -12.22 -6.57
CA TYR A 246 -39.71 -11.01 -5.75
C TYR A 246 -39.30 -9.74 -6.51
N LEU A 247 -38.50 -9.87 -7.59
CA LEU A 247 -38.09 -8.77 -8.44
C LEU A 247 -38.52 -9.02 -9.88
N LYS A 248 -38.89 -7.95 -10.60
CA LYS A 248 -39.03 -7.99 -12.06
C LYS A 248 -37.63 -7.89 -12.70
N ALA A 249 -37.46 -8.36 -13.94
CA ALA A 249 -36.17 -8.38 -14.64
C ALA A 249 -35.48 -7.02 -14.70
N VAL A 250 -36.23 -5.91 -14.65
CA VAL A 250 -35.76 -4.52 -14.59
C VAL A 250 -34.96 -4.24 -13.31
N GLY A 251 -35.12 -5.02 -12.22
CA GLY A 251 -34.39 -4.85 -10.97
C GLY A 251 -32.96 -5.37 -10.98
N LEU A 252 -32.49 -6.01 -12.06
CA LEU A 252 -31.12 -6.46 -12.23
C LEU A 252 -30.18 -5.32 -12.63
N SER A 253 -30.03 -4.35 -11.75
CA SER A 253 -29.13 -3.23 -12.03
C SER A 253 -27.68 -3.61 -11.74
N LEU A 254 -26.84 -3.53 -12.77
CA LEU A 254 -25.38 -3.65 -12.62
C LEU A 254 -24.83 -2.49 -11.74
N TYR A 255 -25.47 -1.32 -11.83
CA TYR A 255 -25.11 -0.16 -11.03
C TYR A 255 -25.38 -0.36 -9.55
N PHE A 256 -26.49 -1.03 -9.18
CA PHE A 256 -26.76 -1.37 -7.79
C PHE A 256 -25.67 -2.28 -7.21
N ALA A 257 -25.32 -3.37 -7.90
CA ALA A 257 -24.27 -4.28 -7.43
C ALA A 257 -22.90 -3.58 -7.32
N ARG A 258 -22.57 -2.67 -8.27
CA ARG A 258 -21.35 -1.83 -8.19
C ARG A 258 -21.39 -0.88 -7.01
N GLY A 259 -22.53 -0.27 -6.74
CA GLY A 259 -22.74 0.63 -5.59
C GLY A 259 -22.57 -0.12 -4.27
N VAL A 260 -23.17 -1.31 -4.13
CA VAL A 260 -22.97 -2.17 -2.95
C VAL A 260 -21.51 -2.52 -2.75
N GLY A 261 -20.83 -2.97 -3.82
CA GLY A 261 -19.39 -3.27 -3.77
C GLY A 261 -18.57 -2.07 -3.29
N TRP A 262 -18.85 -0.88 -3.83
CA TRP A 262 -18.16 0.35 -3.44
C TRP A 262 -18.42 0.75 -1.99
N CYS A 263 -19.66 0.67 -1.52
CA CYS A 263 -20.03 0.98 -0.14
C CYS A 263 -19.35 0.03 0.87
N VAL A 264 -19.31 -1.27 0.57
CA VAL A 264 -18.66 -2.27 1.45
C VAL A 264 -17.15 -2.07 1.46
N ALA A 265 -16.52 -1.79 0.31
CA ALA A 265 -15.10 -1.47 0.23
C ALA A 265 -14.76 -0.18 1.01
N LEU A 266 -15.64 0.84 0.94
CA LEU A 266 -15.51 2.07 1.73
C LEU A 266 -15.63 1.78 3.23
N GLY A 267 -16.59 0.94 3.64
CA GLY A 267 -16.74 0.48 5.03
C GLY A 267 -15.48 -0.24 5.54
N TYR A 268 -14.90 -1.13 4.74
CA TYR A 268 -13.64 -1.77 5.11
C TYR A 268 -12.47 -0.79 5.16
N SER A 269 -12.41 0.20 4.25
CA SER A 269 -11.41 1.27 4.30
C SER A 269 -11.56 2.15 5.56
N PHE A 270 -12.79 2.37 6.03
CA PHE A 270 -13.08 3.05 7.30
C PHE A 270 -12.58 2.22 8.49
N LEU A 271 -12.84 0.92 8.54
CA LEU A 271 -12.31 0.02 9.58
C LEU A 271 -10.77 0.03 9.57
N ALA A 272 -10.15 0.07 8.39
CA ALA A 272 -8.72 0.22 8.21
C ALA A 272 -8.16 1.61 8.61
N GLY A 273 -9.01 2.53 9.10
CA GLY A 273 -8.61 3.89 9.47
C GLY A 273 -8.17 4.74 8.29
N PHE A 274 -8.68 4.50 7.10
CA PHE A 274 -8.31 5.20 5.86
C PHE A 274 -6.80 5.29 5.65
N GLN A 275 -6.08 4.20 5.95
CA GLN A 275 -4.64 4.16 5.68
C GLN A 275 -4.34 4.49 4.22
N ILE A 276 -3.18 5.08 3.94
CA ILE A 276 -2.78 5.54 2.60
C ILE A 276 -2.99 4.48 1.51
N PRO A 277 -2.64 3.17 1.68
CA PRO A 277 -2.91 2.15 0.66
C PRO A 277 -4.40 1.94 0.37
N THR A 278 -5.26 2.02 1.40
CA THR A 278 -6.71 1.82 1.24
C THR A 278 -7.36 2.99 0.50
N VAL A 279 -6.97 4.22 0.82
CA VAL A 279 -7.43 5.44 0.12
C VAL A 279 -7.04 5.37 -1.36
N ARG A 280 -5.80 4.98 -1.68
CA ARG A 280 -5.34 4.83 -3.07
C ARG A 280 -6.19 3.81 -3.84
N ALA A 281 -6.51 2.67 -3.22
CA ALA A 281 -7.37 1.67 -3.83
C ALA A 281 -8.80 2.18 -4.05
N MET A 282 -9.37 2.90 -3.08
CA MET A 282 -10.70 3.51 -3.21
C MET A 282 -10.74 4.54 -4.33
N VAL A 283 -9.71 5.38 -4.47
CA VAL A 283 -9.58 6.33 -5.59
C VAL A 283 -9.52 5.60 -6.93
N ALA A 284 -8.73 4.52 -7.02
CA ALA A 284 -8.62 3.73 -8.24
C ALA A 284 -9.95 3.05 -8.62
N ILE A 285 -10.64 2.42 -7.65
CA ILE A 285 -11.96 1.80 -7.86
C ILE A 285 -12.96 2.88 -8.31
N SER A 286 -13.01 4.02 -7.63
CA SER A 286 -13.92 5.12 -7.96
C SER A 286 -13.68 5.67 -9.37
N LEU A 287 -12.40 5.84 -9.76
CA LEU A 287 -12.03 6.26 -11.11
C LEU A 287 -12.51 5.27 -12.17
N VAL A 288 -12.30 3.97 -11.95
CA VAL A 288 -12.75 2.92 -12.87
C VAL A 288 -14.27 2.92 -12.98
N LEU A 289 -14.99 3.03 -11.87
CA LEU A 289 -16.45 3.07 -11.86
C LEU A 289 -17.00 4.31 -12.57
N LEU A 290 -16.40 5.49 -12.33
CA LEU A 290 -16.76 6.74 -13.01
C LEU A 290 -16.57 6.63 -14.51
N VAL A 291 -15.45 6.07 -14.96
CA VAL A 291 -15.15 5.85 -16.39
C VAL A 291 -16.17 4.90 -17.02
N GLN A 292 -16.51 3.80 -16.33
CA GLN A 292 -17.52 2.86 -16.80
C GLN A 292 -18.93 3.50 -16.83
N TYR A 293 -19.27 4.31 -15.83
CA TYR A 293 -20.52 5.05 -15.79
C TYR A 293 -20.63 6.07 -16.93
N ALA A 294 -19.54 6.79 -17.18
CA ALA A 294 -19.45 7.75 -18.29
C ALA A 294 -19.34 7.07 -19.67
N ARG A 295 -19.37 5.73 -19.73
CA ARG A 295 -19.22 4.93 -20.98
C ARG A 295 -17.99 5.33 -21.80
N ARG A 296 -16.89 5.68 -21.11
CA ARG A 296 -15.62 6.00 -21.75
C ARG A 296 -14.68 4.80 -21.72
N HIS A 297 -13.86 4.68 -22.75
CA HIS A 297 -12.84 3.65 -22.86
C HIS A 297 -11.47 4.29 -22.78
N TYR A 298 -10.65 3.82 -21.85
CA TYR A 298 -9.29 4.27 -21.67
C TYR A 298 -8.34 3.07 -21.63
N THR A 299 -7.12 3.29 -22.10
CA THR A 299 -6.06 2.28 -21.98
C THR A 299 -5.65 2.13 -20.49
N PRO A 300 -5.05 0.98 -20.11
CA PRO A 300 -4.52 0.82 -18.74
C PRO A 300 -3.57 1.93 -18.33
N TRP A 301 -2.70 2.41 -19.22
CA TRP A 301 -1.79 3.52 -18.99
C TRP A 301 -2.50 4.85 -18.73
N GLN A 302 -3.56 5.13 -19.45
CA GLN A 302 -4.36 6.34 -19.24
C GLN A 302 -5.07 6.31 -17.88
N LEU A 303 -5.62 5.15 -17.48
CA LEU A 303 -6.23 4.99 -16.16
C LEU A 303 -5.19 5.10 -15.06
N TRP A 304 -4.03 4.45 -15.23
CA TRP A 304 -2.92 4.53 -14.30
C TRP A 304 -2.45 5.96 -14.10
N LEU A 305 -2.15 6.70 -15.19
CA LEU A 305 -1.69 8.09 -15.13
C LEU A 305 -2.71 9.00 -14.41
N ARG A 306 -4.00 8.87 -14.74
CA ARG A 306 -5.05 9.67 -14.09
C ARG A 306 -5.18 9.34 -12.62
N GLY A 307 -5.10 8.06 -12.25
CA GLY A 307 -5.10 7.64 -10.85
C GLY A 307 -3.93 8.22 -10.08
N VAL A 308 -2.72 8.15 -10.65
CA VAL A 308 -1.50 8.73 -10.04
C VAL A 308 -1.63 10.24 -9.87
N VAL A 309 -2.02 10.94 -10.93
CA VAL A 309 -2.18 12.42 -10.89
C VAL A 309 -3.25 12.81 -9.88
N LEU A 310 -4.37 12.10 -9.85
CA LEU A 310 -5.45 12.38 -8.90
C LEU A 310 -4.94 12.26 -7.46
N LEU A 311 -4.20 11.20 -7.14
CA LEU A 311 -3.61 11.01 -5.80
C LEU A 311 -2.64 12.14 -5.43
N VAL A 312 -1.74 12.52 -6.34
CA VAL A 312 -0.73 13.56 -6.09
C VAL A 312 -1.37 14.95 -5.99
N VAL A 313 -2.45 15.20 -6.73
CA VAL A 313 -3.20 16.47 -6.65
C VAL A 313 -3.95 16.59 -5.32
N PHE A 314 -4.53 15.48 -4.82
CA PHE A 314 -5.18 15.48 -3.50
C PHE A 314 -4.18 15.66 -2.36
N ASP A 315 -3.04 15.00 -2.47
CA ASP A 315 -1.98 15.07 -1.47
C ASP A 315 -0.60 15.05 -2.14
N PRO A 316 0.01 16.22 -2.40
CA PRO A 316 1.34 16.29 -3.00
C PRO A 316 2.45 15.67 -2.15
N LEU A 317 2.29 15.60 -0.82
CA LEU A 317 3.27 14.98 0.08
C LEU A 317 3.38 13.47 -0.10
N THR A 318 2.36 12.86 -0.72
CA THR A 318 2.39 11.44 -1.07
C THR A 318 3.59 11.08 -1.97
N LEU A 319 4.15 12.04 -2.74
CA LEU A 319 5.38 11.86 -3.52
C LEU A 319 6.61 11.57 -2.65
N LEU A 320 6.60 11.95 -1.38
CA LEU A 320 7.66 11.65 -0.41
C LEU A 320 7.49 10.24 0.19
N SER A 321 6.37 9.57 -0.02
CA SER A 321 6.07 8.26 0.56
C SER A 321 6.62 7.12 -0.29
N ASP A 322 7.51 6.31 0.27
CA ASP A 322 8.02 5.10 -0.38
C ASP A 322 6.89 4.12 -0.72
N SER A 323 5.87 4.03 0.17
CA SER A 323 4.70 3.18 -0.08
C SER A 323 3.87 3.63 -1.29
N PHE A 324 3.89 4.94 -1.63
CA PHE A 324 3.26 5.45 -2.84
C PHE A 324 3.99 4.93 -4.09
N TRP A 325 5.30 5.10 -4.12
CA TRP A 325 6.11 4.66 -5.28
C TRP A 325 6.04 3.16 -5.47
N LEU A 326 6.16 2.38 -4.40
CA LEU A 326 6.01 0.93 -4.47
C LEU A 326 4.65 0.51 -5.06
N SER A 327 3.56 1.15 -4.64
CA SER A 327 2.23 0.83 -5.16
C SER A 327 2.05 1.23 -6.63
N VAL A 328 2.46 2.44 -6.99
CA VAL A 328 2.30 2.98 -8.35
C VAL A 328 3.16 2.19 -9.35
N LEU A 329 4.42 1.90 -8.97
CA LEU A 329 5.35 1.17 -9.82
C LEU A 329 5.00 -0.32 -9.92
N ALA A 330 4.41 -0.93 -8.87
CA ALA A 330 3.89 -2.30 -8.95
C ALA A 330 2.79 -2.43 -10.01
N VAL A 331 1.84 -1.49 -10.05
CA VAL A 331 0.79 -1.49 -11.07
C VAL A 331 1.37 -1.25 -12.47
N ALA A 332 2.32 -0.32 -12.60
CA ALA A 332 3.01 -0.08 -13.88
C ALA A 332 3.76 -1.34 -14.36
N SER A 333 4.46 -2.03 -13.45
CA SER A 333 5.15 -3.30 -13.74
C SER A 333 4.20 -4.37 -14.25
N LEU A 334 3.02 -4.50 -13.63
CA LEU A 334 1.98 -5.42 -14.10
C LEU A 334 1.43 -5.03 -15.47
N ILE A 335 1.20 -3.75 -15.74
CA ILE A 335 0.76 -3.29 -17.06
C ILE A 335 1.80 -3.67 -18.11
N ILE A 336 3.10 -3.42 -17.85
CA ILE A 336 4.19 -3.81 -18.73
C ILE A 336 4.19 -5.33 -18.94
N TRP A 337 4.15 -6.10 -17.85
CA TRP A 337 4.19 -7.57 -17.91
C TRP A 337 3.08 -8.16 -18.78
N TYR A 338 1.83 -7.75 -18.55
CA TYR A 338 0.69 -8.26 -19.32
C TYR A 338 0.65 -7.76 -20.77
N GLN A 339 1.30 -6.64 -21.09
CA GLN A 339 1.45 -6.17 -22.47
C GLN A 339 2.55 -6.92 -23.21
N VAL A 340 3.67 -7.21 -22.54
CA VAL A 340 4.82 -7.90 -23.12
C VAL A 340 4.60 -9.41 -23.21
N PHE A 341 4.01 -10.00 -22.18
CA PHE A 341 3.78 -11.45 -22.04
C PHE A 341 2.30 -11.81 -21.84
N PRO A 342 1.41 -11.54 -22.80
CA PRO A 342 0.00 -11.86 -22.63
C PRO A 342 -0.24 -13.38 -22.70
N LEU A 343 -0.73 -13.98 -21.60
CA LEU A 343 -1.04 -15.43 -21.53
C LEU A 343 -1.95 -15.92 -22.66
N LYS A 344 -2.85 -15.06 -23.14
CA LYS A 344 -3.78 -15.37 -24.24
C LYS A 344 -3.09 -15.72 -25.57
N ARG A 345 -1.78 -15.46 -25.71
CA ARG A 345 -1.02 -15.81 -26.92
C ARG A 345 -0.72 -17.31 -27.00
N PHE A 346 -0.70 -18.00 -25.86
CA PHE A 346 -0.41 -19.44 -25.82
C PHE A 346 -1.67 -20.26 -26.10
N ASP A 347 -1.64 -21.10 -27.12
CA ASP A 347 -2.79 -21.92 -27.54
C ASP A 347 -3.18 -22.96 -26.50
N PHE A 348 -2.22 -23.50 -25.72
CA PHE A 348 -2.52 -24.41 -24.63
C PHE A 348 -3.36 -23.74 -23.53
N VAL A 349 -3.16 -22.43 -23.26
CA VAL A 349 -3.94 -21.66 -22.29
C VAL A 349 -5.34 -21.40 -22.82
N LYS A 350 -5.49 -21.10 -24.10
CA LYS A 350 -6.81 -20.89 -24.74
C LYS A 350 -7.64 -22.16 -24.69
N ASN A 351 -7.00 -23.31 -24.95
CA ASN A 351 -7.65 -24.61 -25.03
C ASN A 351 -7.81 -25.32 -23.67
N MET A 352 -7.31 -24.70 -22.58
CA MET A 352 -7.37 -25.28 -21.25
C MET A 352 -8.82 -25.30 -20.73
N GLN A 353 -9.40 -26.48 -20.62
CA GLN A 353 -10.78 -26.67 -20.13
C GLN A 353 -10.86 -26.66 -18.59
N ASN A 354 -9.80 -27.05 -17.91
CA ASN A 354 -9.76 -27.08 -16.44
C ASN A 354 -9.61 -25.65 -15.89
N ARG A 355 -10.71 -25.14 -15.32
CA ARG A 355 -10.78 -23.77 -14.77
C ARG A 355 -9.81 -23.57 -13.60
N VAL A 356 -9.62 -24.57 -12.75
CA VAL A 356 -8.72 -24.49 -11.60
C VAL A 356 -7.26 -24.37 -12.06
N MET A 357 -6.84 -25.23 -13.01
CA MET A 357 -5.50 -25.17 -13.56
C MET A 357 -5.23 -23.86 -14.28
N LYS A 358 -6.23 -23.32 -14.98
CA LYS A 358 -6.13 -22.00 -15.61
C LYS A 358 -5.94 -20.90 -14.59
N LEU A 359 -6.70 -20.91 -13.50
CA LEU A 359 -6.56 -19.95 -12.40
C LEU A 359 -5.17 -20.04 -11.74
N LEU A 360 -4.69 -21.25 -11.47
CA LEU A 360 -3.34 -21.45 -10.90
C LEU A 360 -2.25 -20.91 -11.84
N LEU A 361 -2.39 -21.13 -13.14
CA LEU A 361 -1.46 -20.59 -14.14
C LEU A 361 -1.51 -19.06 -14.20
N GLU A 362 -2.69 -18.46 -14.15
CA GLU A 362 -2.87 -17.01 -14.12
C GLU A 362 -2.27 -16.40 -12.85
N LEU A 363 -2.42 -17.05 -11.70
CA LEU A 363 -1.80 -16.64 -10.42
C LEU A 363 -0.27 -16.76 -10.48
N PHE A 364 0.23 -17.88 -11.00
CA PHE A 364 1.68 -18.07 -11.19
C PHE A 364 2.26 -17.01 -12.13
N HIS A 365 1.60 -16.75 -13.25
CA HIS A 365 2.01 -15.72 -14.21
C HIS A 365 2.02 -14.32 -13.58
N LEU A 366 1.01 -13.98 -12.78
CA LEU A 366 0.95 -12.72 -12.03
C LEU A 366 2.15 -12.58 -11.09
N GLN A 367 2.41 -13.63 -10.28
CA GLN A 367 3.51 -13.62 -9.32
C GLN A 367 4.89 -13.57 -10.01
N LEU A 368 5.04 -14.28 -11.11
CA LEU A 368 6.25 -14.23 -11.93
C LEU A 368 6.50 -12.83 -12.49
N GLY A 369 5.46 -12.15 -12.96
CA GLY A 369 5.56 -10.77 -13.44
C GLY A 369 5.98 -9.78 -12.35
N ILE A 370 5.39 -9.88 -11.17
CA ILE A 370 5.80 -9.08 -10.00
C ILE A 370 7.25 -9.41 -9.64
N TRP A 371 7.60 -10.68 -9.55
CA TRP A 371 8.95 -11.09 -9.17
C TRP A 371 10.02 -10.63 -10.16
N LEU A 372 9.77 -10.69 -11.47
CA LEU A 372 10.76 -10.29 -12.49
C LEU A 372 10.81 -8.78 -12.73
N VAL A 373 9.66 -8.13 -12.86
CA VAL A 373 9.61 -6.72 -13.30
C VAL A 373 9.64 -5.77 -12.10
N PHE A 374 9.03 -6.15 -10.99
CA PHE A 374 8.93 -5.26 -9.82
C PHE A 374 10.05 -5.49 -8.78
N SER A 375 10.63 -6.70 -8.67
CA SER A 375 11.69 -6.94 -7.67
C SER A 375 12.93 -6.04 -7.87
N PRO A 376 13.39 -5.70 -9.08
CA PRO A 376 14.45 -4.72 -9.25
C PRO A 376 14.14 -3.37 -8.62
N ILE A 377 12.88 -2.95 -8.68
CA ILE A 377 12.41 -1.71 -8.06
C ILE A 377 12.40 -1.86 -6.53
N GLN A 378 11.92 -3.00 -6.01
CA GLN A 378 11.92 -3.26 -4.56
C GLN A 378 13.32 -3.21 -3.95
N LEU A 379 14.33 -3.70 -4.66
CA LEU A 379 15.73 -3.68 -4.21
C LEU A 379 16.28 -2.26 -4.00
N SER A 380 15.68 -1.24 -4.64
CA SER A 380 16.03 0.18 -4.40
C SER A 380 15.45 0.73 -3.10
N PHE A 381 14.51 0.02 -2.47
CA PHE A 381 13.86 0.42 -1.22
C PHE A 381 14.21 -0.49 -0.03
N PHE A 382 14.71 -1.70 -0.29
CA PHE A 382 15.01 -2.69 0.73
C PHE A 382 16.41 -3.25 0.55
N ASP A 383 17.13 -3.44 1.66
CA ASP A 383 18.52 -3.86 1.66
C ASP A 383 18.71 -5.38 1.47
N GLY A 384 17.67 -6.09 1.06
CA GLY A 384 17.73 -7.54 0.90
C GLY A 384 16.54 -8.13 0.17
N THR A 385 16.64 -9.41 -0.08
CA THR A 385 15.59 -10.20 -0.74
C THR A 385 15.60 -11.66 -0.26
N SER A 386 14.51 -12.38 -0.51
CA SER A 386 14.43 -13.81 -0.28
C SER A 386 14.38 -14.54 -1.63
N PRO A 387 15.21 -15.58 -1.84
CA PRO A 387 15.12 -16.43 -3.02
C PRO A 387 13.79 -17.19 -3.10
N PHE A 388 13.14 -17.40 -1.95
CA PHE A 388 11.84 -18.08 -1.85
C PHE A 388 10.63 -17.12 -1.93
N ALA A 389 10.85 -15.84 -2.17
CA ALA A 389 9.79 -14.83 -2.25
C ALA A 389 8.64 -15.23 -3.19
N LEU A 390 8.97 -15.76 -4.37
CA LEU A 390 7.98 -16.21 -5.35
C LEU A 390 7.10 -17.34 -4.78
N LEU A 391 7.72 -18.34 -4.13
CA LEU A 391 7.03 -19.50 -3.58
C LEU A 391 6.17 -19.11 -2.37
N ALA A 392 6.73 -18.31 -1.45
CA ALA A 392 5.99 -17.80 -0.29
C ALA A 392 4.73 -17.01 -0.74
N ASN A 393 4.90 -16.09 -1.67
CA ASN A 393 3.79 -15.26 -2.15
C ASN A 393 2.75 -16.05 -2.96
N LEU A 394 3.14 -17.09 -3.70
CA LEU A 394 2.23 -17.91 -4.50
C LEU A 394 1.16 -18.61 -3.63
N ILE A 395 1.49 -18.93 -2.38
CA ILE A 395 0.60 -19.63 -1.44
C ILE A 395 -0.06 -18.66 -0.47
N ILE A 396 0.74 -17.81 0.20
CA ILE A 396 0.23 -16.94 1.26
C ILE A 396 -0.69 -15.83 0.73
N VAL A 397 -0.36 -15.23 -0.43
CA VAL A 397 -1.20 -14.17 -0.99
C VAL A 397 -2.62 -14.66 -1.29
N PRO A 398 -2.83 -15.79 -1.99
CA PRO A 398 -4.17 -16.33 -2.19
C PRO A 398 -4.85 -16.75 -0.88
N LEU A 399 -4.14 -17.41 0.03
CA LEU A 399 -4.69 -17.87 1.31
C LEU A 399 -5.23 -16.68 2.12
N TYR A 400 -4.40 -15.66 2.33
CA TYR A 400 -4.80 -14.52 3.17
C TYR A 400 -5.81 -13.64 2.46
N SER A 401 -5.64 -13.38 1.16
CA SER A 401 -6.54 -12.51 0.44
C SER A 401 -7.90 -13.13 0.20
N PHE A 402 -7.98 -14.39 -0.27
CA PHE A 402 -9.26 -15.00 -0.69
C PHE A 402 -9.95 -15.81 0.39
N ILE A 403 -9.26 -16.21 1.46
CA ILE A 403 -9.84 -17.05 2.52
C ILE A 403 -9.82 -16.29 3.85
N LEU A 404 -8.66 -15.88 4.34
CA LEU A 404 -8.53 -15.32 5.68
C LEU A 404 -9.25 -13.97 5.83
N ILE A 405 -9.05 -13.02 4.91
CA ILE A 405 -9.71 -11.70 5.00
C ILE A 405 -11.24 -11.80 4.90
N PRO A 406 -11.84 -12.53 3.94
CA PRO A 406 -13.28 -12.75 3.94
C PRO A 406 -13.80 -13.37 5.23
N LEU A 407 -13.08 -14.33 5.80
CA LEU A 407 -13.43 -14.97 7.05
C LEU A 407 -13.34 -14.02 8.24
N ILE A 408 -12.30 -13.17 8.32
CA ILE A 408 -12.17 -12.09 9.30
C ILE A 408 -13.37 -11.14 9.23
N LEU A 409 -13.72 -10.68 8.03
CA LEU A 409 -14.87 -9.79 7.84
C LEU A 409 -16.20 -10.47 8.20
N PHE A 410 -16.34 -11.75 7.88
CA PHE A 410 -17.50 -12.54 8.29
C PHE A 410 -17.58 -12.67 9.81
N SER A 411 -16.46 -12.94 10.48
CA SER A 411 -16.39 -13.03 11.96
C SER A 411 -16.75 -11.71 12.62
N LEU A 412 -16.28 -10.58 12.07
CA LEU A 412 -16.63 -9.24 12.53
C LEU A 412 -18.14 -8.97 12.35
N LEU A 413 -18.69 -9.25 11.18
CA LEU A 413 -20.11 -8.98 10.88
C LEU A 413 -21.07 -9.85 11.69
N THR A 414 -20.68 -11.09 12.00
CA THR A 414 -21.50 -12.04 12.78
C THR A 414 -21.19 -12.00 14.28
N ASP A 415 -20.29 -11.09 14.70
CA ASP A 415 -19.83 -10.99 16.08
C ASP A 415 -19.36 -12.31 16.66
N ASN A 416 -18.60 -13.06 15.86
CA ASN A 416 -18.10 -14.40 16.21
C ASN A 416 -19.17 -15.45 16.52
N LEU A 417 -20.40 -15.29 15.99
CA LEU A 417 -21.56 -16.17 16.27
C LEU A 417 -21.24 -17.66 16.08
N PHE A 418 -20.35 -18.00 15.14
CA PHE A 418 -19.98 -19.37 14.80
C PHE A 418 -18.56 -19.73 15.31
N GLN A 419 -18.00 -18.98 16.27
CA GLN A 419 -16.64 -19.15 16.77
C GLN A 419 -15.57 -19.13 15.66
N THR A 420 -15.83 -18.35 14.64
CA THR A 420 -15.00 -18.28 13.41
C THR A 420 -13.62 -17.68 13.65
N TRP A 421 -13.40 -16.97 14.79
CA TRP A 421 -12.07 -16.50 15.18
C TRP A 421 -11.07 -17.63 15.40
N TRP A 422 -11.54 -18.78 15.90
CA TRP A 422 -10.69 -19.96 16.01
C TRP A 422 -10.21 -20.43 14.63
N LEU A 423 -11.11 -20.44 13.64
CA LEU A 423 -10.74 -20.81 12.27
C LEU A 423 -9.81 -19.78 11.62
N CYS A 424 -10.03 -18.48 11.89
CA CYS A 424 -9.10 -17.42 11.45
C CYS A 424 -7.70 -17.62 12.03
N HIS A 425 -7.63 -17.97 13.34
CA HIS A 425 -6.37 -18.26 14.01
C HIS A 425 -5.66 -19.44 13.36
N GLN A 426 -6.34 -20.59 13.19
CA GLN A 426 -5.75 -21.79 12.59
C GLN A 426 -5.21 -21.54 11.17
N LEU A 427 -5.97 -20.80 10.34
CA LEU A 427 -5.50 -20.44 8.99
C LEU A 427 -4.32 -19.46 9.00
N ALA A 428 -4.32 -18.53 9.93
CA ALA A 428 -3.24 -17.58 10.09
C ALA A 428 -1.96 -18.27 10.58
N GLU A 429 -2.08 -19.16 11.56
CA GLU A 429 -0.97 -19.96 12.11
C GLU A 429 -0.40 -20.90 11.05
N TRP A 430 -1.25 -21.67 10.38
CA TRP A 430 -0.81 -22.51 9.27
C TRP A 430 -0.05 -21.73 8.20
N GLY A 431 -0.50 -20.51 7.89
CA GLY A 431 0.19 -19.63 6.95
C GLY A 431 1.56 -19.19 7.44
N ILE A 432 1.70 -18.86 8.73
CA ILE A 432 2.97 -18.49 9.34
C ILE A 432 3.93 -19.69 9.33
N ASP A 433 3.48 -20.85 9.79
CA ASP A 433 4.28 -22.08 9.84
C ASP A 433 4.80 -22.47 8.44
N TRP A 434 3.98 -22.22 7.40
CA TRP A 434 4.37 -22.48 6.03
C TRP A 434 5.52 -21.58 5.55
N ILE A 435 5.52 -20.27 5.91
CA ILE A 435 6.54 -19.33 5.44
C ILE A 435 7.75 -19.24 6.37
N GLU A 436 7.64 -19.63 7.63
CA GLU A 436 8.71 -19.54 8.62
C GLU A 436 10.03 -20.18 8.15
N PRO A 437 10.06 -21.41 7.57
CA PRO A 437 11.30 -22.01 7.10
C PRO A 437 12.01 -21.16 6.03
N PHE A 438 11.29 -20.39 5.25
CA PHE A 438 11.85 -19.53 4.21
C PHE A 438 12.45 -18.24 4.77
N SER A 439 12.07 -17.83 5.98
CA SER A 439 12.60 -16.63 6.64
C SER A 439 14.10 -16.74 6.94
N HIS A 440 14.59 -17.94 7.23
CA HIS A 440 16.00 -18.19 7.50
C HIS A 440 16.94 -17.99 6.29
N HIS A 441 16.37 -17.82 5.10
CA HIS A 441 17.10 -17.64 3.84
C HIS A 441 17.07 -16.19 3.33
N TRP A 442 16.93 -15.21 4.23
CA TRP A 442 17.03 -13.82 3.88
C TRP A 442 18.45 -13.45 3.50
N LEU A 443 18.62 -12.82 2.33
CA LEU A 443 19.91 -12.39 1.81
C LEU A 443 20.01 -10.86 1.93
N TYR A 444 20.94 -10.40 2.77
CA TYR A 444 21.35 -9.01 2.77
C TYR A 444 22.25 -8.74 1.56
N LEU A 445 21.95 -7.74 0.77
CA LEU A 445 22.65 -7.44 -0.45
C LEU A 445 23.41 -6.12 -0.34
N SER A 446 24.70 -6.15 -0.66
CA SER A 446 25.45 -4.91 -0.88
C SER A 446 24.95 -4.22 -2.16
N VAL A 447 25.24 -2.92 -2.30
CA VAL A 447 24.84 -2.12 -3.49
C VAL A 447 25.28 -2.80 -4.79
N ASP A 448 26.50 -3.34 -4.86
CA ASP A 448 27.00 -4.03 -6.05
C ASP A 448 26.20 -5.31 -6.35
N GLN A 449 25.82 -6.05 -5.31
CA GLN A 449 24.99 -7.26 -5.45
C GLN A 449 23.57 -6.93 -5.89
N GLN A 450 23.01 -5.83 -5.40
CA GLN A 450 21.70 -5.33 -5.86
C GLN A 450 21.73 -5.02 -7.37
N TRP A 451 22.76 -4.28 -7.83
CA TRP A 451 22.94 -4.01 -9.25
C TRP A 451 23.14 -5.28 -10.07
N GLY A 452 23.92 -6.22 -9.56
CA GLY A 452 24.10 -7.55 -10.20
C GLY A 452 22.77 -8.29 -10.39
N LEU A 453 21.91 -8.28 -9.36
CA LEU A 453 20.59 -8.93 -9.40
C LEU A 453 19.63 -8.18 -10.34
N ILE A 454 19.68 -6.86 -10.38
CA ILE A 454 18.89 -6.05 -11.33
C ILE A 454 19.29 -6.42 -12.78
N CYS A 455 20.59 -6.46 -13.06
CA CYS A 455 21.08 -6.86 -14.38
C CYS A 455 20.66 -8.29 -14.74
N LEU A 456 20.72 -9.23 -13.79
CA LEU A 456 20.25 -10.59 -13.98
C LEU A 456 18.77 -10.65 -14.34
N ASN A 457 17.91 -9.94 -13.63
CA ASN A 457 16.47 -9.88 -13.91
C ASN A 457 16.19 -9.30 -15.30
N LEU A 458 16.92 -8.25 -15.70
CA LEU A 458 16.80 -7.68 -17.04
C LEU A 458 17.20 -8.69 -18.13
N LEU A 459 18.29 -9.43 -17.92
CA LEU A 459 18.72 -10.49 -18.86
C LEU A 459 17.68 -11.61 -18.98
N ILE A 460 17.08 -12.02 -17.86
CA ILE A 460 15.99 -13.00 -17.83
C ILE A 460 14.80 -12.50 -18.64
N ILE A 461 14.39 -11.25 -18.44
CA ILE A 461 13.27 -10.65 -19.17
C ILE A 461 13.56 -10.58 -20.67
N ILE A 462 14.77 -10.17 -21.06
CA ILE A 462 15.20 -10.12 -22.46
C ILE A 462 15.19 -11.52 -23.08
N GLY A 463 15.72 -12.53 -22.38
CA GLY A 463 15.71 -13.92 -22.81
C GLY A 463 14.31 -14.47 -23.00
N LEU A 464 13.42 -14.27 -22.02
CA LEU A 464 12.01 -14.65 -22.10
C LEU A 464 11.30 -13.94 -23.26
N TYR A 465 11.55 -12.64 -23.43
CA TYR A 465 10.98 -11.88 -24.55
C TYR A 465 11.44 -12.40 -25.91
N GLY A 466 12.72 -12.73 -26.04
CA GLY A 466 13.29 -13.32 -27.28
C GLY A 466 12.65 -14.67 -27.61
N VAL A 467 12.45 -15.54 -26.63
CA VAL A 467 11.72 -16.82 -26.80
C VAL A 467 10.25 -16.57 -27.15
N PHE A 468 9.60 -15.66 -26.42
CA PHE A 468 8.19 -15.34 -26.62
C PHE A 468 7.92 -14.77 -28.02
N GLN A 469 8.84 -14.00 -28.60
CA GLN A 469 8.77 -13.47 -29.96
C GLN A 469 9.26 -14.45 -31.03
N GLN A 470 9.59 -15.69 -30.62
CA GLN A 470 10.17 -16.73 -31.52
C GLN A 470 11.48 -16.30 -32.22
N ARG A 471 12.17 -15.31 -31.65
CA ARG A 471 13.48 -14.84 -32.12
C ARG A 471 14.62 -15.72 -31.63
N PHE A 472 14.44 -16.38 -30.48
CA PHE A 472 15.38 -17.32 -29.88
C PHE A 472 14.75 -18.71 -29.79
N SER A 473 15.56 -19.76 -30.01
CA SER A 473 15.14 -21.09 -29.63
C SER A 473 15.04 -21.20 -28.11
N LEU A 474 14.25 -22.17 -27.63
CA LEU A 474 14.10 -22.41 -26.18
C LEU A 474 15.46 -22.63 -25.51
N TYR A 475 16.42 -23.25 -26.17
CA TYR A 475 17.78 -23.49 -25.67
C TYR A 475 18.54 -22.19 -25.43
N TYR A 476 18.51 -21.23 -26.35
CA TYR A 476 19.12 -19.92 -26.15
C TYR A 476 18.43 -19.12 -25.07
N GLY A 477 17.09 -19.18 -24.97
CA GLY A 477 16.35 -18.57 -23.88
C GLY A 477 16.70 -19.14 -22.51
N LEU A 478 16.81 -20.47 -22.40
CA LEU A 478 17.28 -21.13 -21.19
C LEU A 478 18.73 -20.77 -20.84
N ALA A 479 19.61 -20.69 -21.85
CA ALA A 479 21.00 -20.27 -21.61
C ALA A 479 21.12 -18.82 -21.11
N THR A 480 20.29 -17.91 -21.64
CA THR A 480 20.26 -16.50 -21.15
C THR A 480 19.75 -16.36 -19.73
N VAL A 481 19.04 -17.35 -19.20
CA VAL A 481 18.59 -17.41 -17.81
C VAL A 481 19.59 -18.16 -16.93
N ALA A 482 20.01 -19.35 -17.37
CA ALA A 482 20.83 -20.26 -16.58
C ALA A 482 22.26 -19.74 -16.35
N LEU A 483 22.88 -19.14 -17.38
CA LEU A 483 24.26 -18.67 -17.29
C LEU A 483 24.43 -17.51 -16.30
N PRO A 484 23.64 -16.42 -16.37
CA PRO A 484 23.73 -15.36 -15.37
C PRO A 484 23.38 -15.81 -13.96
N LEU A 485 22.41 -16.73 -13.82
CA LEU A 485 22.04 -17.30 -12.52
C LEU A 485 23.20 -18.10 -11.92
N ALA A 486 23.85 -18.96 -12.73
CA ALA A 486 25.02 -19.74 -12.31
C ALA A 486 26.20 -18.84 -11.93
N LEU A 487 26.45 -17.78 -12.72
CA LEU A 487 27.49 -16.79 -12.41
C LEU A 487 27.20 -16.04 -11.12
N TRP A 488 25.95 -15.62 -10.92
CA TRP A 488 25.54 -14.94 -9.69
C TRP A 488 25.68 -15.84 -8.45
N ILE A 489 25.20 -17.09 -8.53
CA ILE A 489 25.37 -18.09 -7.48
C ILE A 489 26.84 -18.35 -7.21
N GLY A 490 27.66 -18.59 -8.26
CA GLY A 490 29.08 -18.82 -8.15
C GLY A 490 29.82 -17.65 -7.49
N PHE A 491 29.49 -16.42 -7.87
CA PHE A 491 30.06 -15.21 -7.25
C PHE A 491 29.71 -15.08 -5.76
N HIS A 492 28.49 -15.47 -5.39
CA HIS A 492 28.03 -15.43 -3.99
C HIS A 492 28.77 -16.48 -3.13
N PHE A 493 28.89 -17.70 -3.63
CA PHE A 493 29.63 -18.78 -2.95
C PHE A 493 31.11 -18.45 -2.78
N VAL A 494 31.76 -17.90 -3.80
CA VAL A 494 33.20 -17.53 -3.75
C VAL A 494 33.44 -16.39 -2.75
N LYS A 495 32.53 -15.42 -2.66
CA LYS A 495 32.68 -14.29 -1.72
C LYS A 495 32.48 -14.69 -0.26
N ASP A 496 31.63 -15.66 0.02
CA ASP A 496 31.43 -16.17 1.39
C ASP A 496 32.58 -17.09 1.85
N THR A 497 33.27 -17.79 0.93
CA THR A 497 34.44 -18.59 1.21
C THR A 497 35.71 -17.73 1.34
N LEU A 498 35.74 -16.51 0.86
CA LEU A 498 36.88 -15.57 0.93
C LEU A 498 36.80 -14.59 2.10
N LYS A 499 35.78 -14.63 2.95
CA LYS A 499 35.78 -13.87 4.19
C LYS A 499 36.80 -14.47 5.14
N PRO A 500 37.78 -13.69 5.63
CA PRO A 500 38.68 -14.19 6.66
C PRO A 500 37.87 -14.50 7.93
N PRO A 501 38.31 -15.52 8.71
CA PRO A 501 37.64 -15.97 9.93
C PRO A 501 37.52 -14.88 11.00
#